data_4ebafdf88cdbf2d83909ba61f039f713
#
_entry.id   4ebafdf88cdbf2d83909ba61f039f713
#
_cell.length_a   1.000
_cell.length_b   1.000
_cell.length_c   1.000
_cell.angle_alpha   90.00
_cell.angle_beta   90.00
_cell.angle_gamma   90.00
#
_symmetry.space_group_name_H-M   'P 1'
#
loop_
_entity.id
_entity.type
_entity.pdbx_description
1 polymer ?
#
loop_
_entity_poly.entity_id
_entity_poly.type
_entity_poly.pdbx_seq_one_letter_code
_entity_poly.pdbx_strand_id
1 'polypeptide(L)'
;VRYGPRGLVRTDGTWLEESDSPHPGHRGGFGWASGVRQRGQALSIGPSADVTSLSPVRIKQRPEDFSVRESYRFDPVPDGRYRVYLMDKQKLSTFEAVERIRSRFGLRPGAISFCGLKDKQGRTEQLIAVDGAEVDFQEPDLRLKPLGRTGRALSAENTTSNRFSVTVRAVTDEDLQELPRAAAEVNRLGVVNYFDSQRFGSLKHGQGFIAKDLLRGDFEAALRNYLAKPSPLDRSDDAKVKEFWRKHWGDWTRRVPFEAAHRYDRVIRSLREKPEDYLRAFLQIDAAYRALLLFTYQSWLWNEGVRRLLQLALPRTALFPLRYQAGTLLFHQDGDPETLRWLRGLTFPLLGPVTPIEEPRVREAVEWVLGKEKLRLEQLRIPGAERLLFFKHEERDVLVQPSKLVLGRAQPDELNRGFGKLNVAFTLPPGSYATLVVKRLFHRTAREDSPEEIQATGRAGHPTLDERSLDDRSQRPRHAPRLDARDATSRGARQDPAPGARRGASRPPPDRSPTPDPDNTNSLRPGPGFRARAKARKEAKATARERQKLR
;
A
#
# COMPACT_ATOMS: atom_id res chain seq x y z
N VAL A 1 -11.01 8.43 -30.52
CA VAL A 1 -12.32 9.05 -30.25
C VAL A 1 -12.06 10.53 -30.04
N ARG A 2 -12.59 11.37 -30.92
CA ARG A 2 -12.43 12.83 -30.90
C ARG A 2 -13.35 13.39 -29.83
N TYR A 3 -12.82 14.20 -28.92
CA TYR A 3 -13.60 15.01 -28.00
C TYR A 3 -14.26 16.16 -28.77
N GLY A 4 -15.60 16.22 -28.76
CA GLY A 4 -16.36 17.40 -29.12
C GLY A 4 -16.59 18.27 -27.85
N PRO A 5 -16.78 19.56 -28.03
CA PRO A 5 -16.95 20.51 -26.91
C PRO A 5 -18.41 20.54 -26.48
N ARG A 6 -18.84 19.70 -25.57
CA ARG A 6 -20.05 19.84 -24.70
C ARG A 6 -20.18 18.60 -23.84
N GLY A 7 -20.41 18.79 -22.52
CA GLY A 7 -20.44 17.71 -21.55
C GLY A 7 -21.65 16.78 -21.73
N LEU A 8 -21.37 15.55 -22.08
CA LEU A 8 -22.32 14.45 -22.12
C LEU A 8 -21.95 13.43 -21.05
N VAL A 9 -22.92 13.06 -20.24
CA VAL A 9 -22.79 12.02 -19.22
C VAL A 9 -23.57 10.80 -19.66
N ARG A 10 -22.94 9.63 -19.65
CA ARG A 10 -23.56 8.35 -20.01
C ARG A 10 -23.99 7.59 -18.77
N THR A 11 -25.26 7.33 -18.65
CA THR A 11 -25.82 6.31 -17.74
C THR A 11 -26.70 5.38 -18.59
N ASP A 12 -26.45 4.08 -18.50
CA ASP A 12 -27.33 2.98 -18.99
C ASP A 12 -27.70 2.98 -20.49
N GLY A 13 -26.75 3.28 -21.33
CA GLY A 13 -26.88 2.99 -22.77
C GLY A 13 -27.62 4.02 -23.62
N THR A 14 -28.16 5.08 -23.05
CA THR A 14 -28.85 6.16 -23.76
C THR A 14 -28.23 7.52 -23.48
N TRP A 15 -28.21 8.39 -24.53
CA TRP A 15 -27.75 9.78 -24.43
C TRP A 15 -28.96 10.69 -24.20
N LEU A 16 -28.90 11.58 -23.20
CA LEU A 16 -29.88 12.64 -22.98
C LEU A 16 -29.18 13.99 -23.13
N GLU A 17 -29.74 14.85 -23.96
CA GLU A 17 -29.36 16.26 -24.08
C GLU A 17 -30.05 17.10 -23.00
N GLU A 18 -29.31 17.95 -22.31
CA GLU A 18 -29.85 19.00 -21.45
C GLU A 18 -30.40 20.13 -22.32
N SER A 19 -31.71 20.35 -22.27
CA SER A 19 -32.37 21.48 -22.93
C SER A 19 -32.36 22.73 -22.03
N ASP A 20 -31.75 23.79 -22.52
CA ASP A 20 -31.89 25.16 -22.05
C ASP A 20 -33.33 25.63 -22.19
N SER A 21 -33.93 26.15 -21.12
CA SER A 21 -35.21 26.88 -21.16
C SER A 21 -34.99 28.32 -20.71
N PRO A 22 -35.49 29.30 -21.44
CA PRO A 22 -35.52 30.70 -21.01
C PRO A 22 -36.82 31.06 -20.28
N HIS A 23 -36.69 31.87 -19.27
CA HIS A 23 -37.84 32.62 -18.67
C HIS A 23 -38.50 33.57 -19.69
N PRO A 24 -39.83 33.88 -19.54
CA PRO A 24 -40.17 35.04 -18.72
C PRO A 24 -41.53 34.98 -17.96
N GLY A 25 -41.65 35.88 -16.97
CA GLY A 25 -42.66 36.06 -16.01
C GLY A 25 -44.07 36.37 -16.49
N HIS A 26 -45.04 36.18 -15.60
CA HIS A 26 -46.09 37.14 -15.26
C HIS A 26 -46.85 36.78 -13.96
N ARG A 27 -47.33 37.85 -13.31
CA ARG A 27 -48.10 37.94 -12.07
C ARG A 27 -49.50 37.35 -12.22
N GLY A 28 -50.09 36.89 -11.09
CA GLY A 28 -51.52 36.71 -10.97
C GLY A 28 -51.92 35.77 -9.86
N GLY A 29 -52.62 36.26 -8.88
CA GLY A 29 -52.96 35.71 -7.60
C GLY A 29 -54.22 34.82 -7.55
N PHE A 30 -54.48 34.43 -6.28
CA PHE A 30 -55.73 33.85 -5.71
C PHE A 30 -56.09 32.40 -6.05
N GLY A 31 -56.28 31.62 -5.00
CA GLY A 31 -57.16 30.47 -4.98
C GLY A 31 -56.79 29.39 -3.97
N TRP A 32 -57.40 29.42 -2.81
CA TRP A 32 -57.41 28.32 -1.85
C TRP A 32 -58.21 27.12 -2.43
N ALA A 33 -57.60 25.94 -2.46
CA ALA A 33 -58.35 24.69 -2.41
C ALA A 33 -57.52 23.59 -1.76
N SER A 34 -58.12 23.03 -0.75
CA SER A 34 -57.73 21.95 0.12
C SER A 34 -57.44 20.62 -0.57
N GLY A 35 -56.47 19.90 -0.02
CA GLY A 35 -56.55 18.46 0.09
C GLY A 35 -55.79 17.62 -0.94
N VAL A 36 -54.63 17.14 -0.60
CA VAL A 36 -54.27 15.72 -0.56
C VAL A 36 -52.96 15.57 0.20
N ARG A 37 -52.99 15.11 1.42
CA ARG A 37 -51.84 14.62 2.16
C ARG A 37 -51.38 13.30 1.53
N GLN A 38 -50.39 13.31 0.71
CA GLN A 38 -49.59 12.11 0.53
C GLN A 38 -48.60 12.02 1.71
N ARG A 39 -48.93 11.12 2.63
CA ARG A 39 -48.02 10.67 3.68
C ARG A 39 -46.80 10.03 3.02
N GLY A 40 -45.67 10.71 3.05
CA GLY A 40 -44.39 10.05 2.97
C GLY A 40 -44.31 9.08 4.15
N GLN A 41 -44.40 7.80 3.89
CA GLN A 41 -44.10 6.78 4.89
C GLN A 41 -42.61 6.89 5.21
N ALA A 42 -42.28 7.56 6.31
CA ALA A 42 -41.04 7.32 7.01
C ALA A 42 -41.06 5.84 7.39
N LEU A 43 -40.12 5.07 6.86
CA LEU A 43 -39.88 3.70 7.29
C LEU A 43 -39.42 3.77 8.75
N SER A 44 -40.37 3.66 9.70
CA SER A 44 -40.05 3.46 11.10
C SER A 44 -39.53 2.03 11.24
N ILE A 45 -38.23 1.89 11.45
CA ILE A 45 -37.62 0.65 11.91
C ILE A 45 -38.07 0.50 13.37
N GLY A 46 -38.95 -0.44 13.65
CA GLY A 46 -39.54 -0.66 14.96
C GLY A 46 -38.50 -0.94 16.05
N PRO A 47 -38.75 -0.51 17.30
CA PRO A 47 -37.86 -0.77 18.40
C PRO A 47 -37.97 -2.24 18.83
N SER A 48 -36.97 -3.04 18.59
CA SER A 48 -36.84 -4.35 19.20
C SER A 48 -35.40 -4.77 19.32
N ALA A 49 -35.03 -5.07 20.54
CA ALA A 49 -33.87 -5.73 21.07
C ALA A 49 -32.79 -4.80 21.64
N ASP A 50 -32.42 -5.12 22.87
CA ASP A 50 -31.37 -4.50 23.70
C ASP A 50 -30.17 -3.92 22.92
N VAL A 51 -30.19 -2.60 22.74
CA VAL A 51 -29.14 -1.84 22.09
C VAL A 51 -28.07 -1.51 23.14
N THR A 52 -27.30 -2.50 23.58
CA THR A 52 -26.12 -2.27 24.43
C THR A 52 -24.80 -2.69 23.79
N SER A 53 -24.80 -3.16 22.53
CA SER A 53 -23.58 -3.32 21.74
C SER A 53 -23.74 -2.62 20.40
N LEU A 54 -23.26 -1.38 20.29
CA LEU A 54 -23.13 -0.67 19.02
C LEU A 54 -22.19 -1.47 18.12
N SER A 55 -22.75 -2.23 17.19
CA SER A 55 -21.98 -2.95 16.19
C SER A 55 -21.28 -1.93 15.28
N PRO A 56 -19.97 -2.04 15.06
CA PRO A 56 -19.28 -1.18 14.10
C PRO A 56 -19.85 -1.40 12.70
N VAL A 57 -19.91 -0.33 11.89
CA VAL A 57 -20.30 -0.46 10.48
C VAL A 57 -19.41 -1.48 9.79
N ARG A 58 -19.95 -2.22 8.83
CA ARG A 58 -19.28 -3.32 8.14
C ARG A 58 -19.02 -2.96 6.68
N ILE A 59 -17.84 -3.30 6.21
CA ILE A 59 -17.46 -3.21 4.80
C ILE A 59 -16.94 -4.56 4.33
N LYS A 60 -16.98 -4.81 3.01
CA LYS A 60 -16.42 -6.04 2.40
C LYS A 60 -17.06 -7.35 2.90
N GLN A 61 -18.33 -7.34 3.34
CA GLN A 61 -19.05 -8.58 3.65
C GLN A 61 -19.31 -9.41 2.37
N ARG A 62 -19.48 -8.73 1.24
CA ARG A 62 -19.47 -9.30 -0.11
C ARG A 62 -18.40 -8.63 -0.96
N PRO A 63 -17.86 -9.27 -2.00
CA PRO A 63 -16.88 -8.63 -2.89
C PRO A 63 -17.41 -7.38 -3.58
N GLU A 64 -18.71 -7.36 -3.90
CA GLU A 64 -19.40 -6.24 -4.55
C GLU A 64 -19.50 -5.02 -3.63
N ASP A 65 -19.41 -5.21 -2.31
CA ASP A 65 -19.45 -4.11 -1.34
C ASP A 65 -18.22 -3.21 -1.44
N PHE A 66 -17.13 -3.66 -2.10
CA PHE A 66 -15.89 -2.90 -2.22
C PHE A 66 -15.35 -2.95 -3.64
N SER A 67 -15.75 -1.95 -4.43
CA SER A 67 -15.31 -1.82 -5.82
C SER A 67 -14.23 -0.75 -5.95
N VAL A 68 -13.16 -1.07 -6.68
CA VAL A 68 -12.06 -0.15 -6.98
C VAL A 68 -11.83 -0.10 -8.49
N ARG A 69 -11.84 1.10 -9.05
CA ARG A 69 -11.49 1.35 -10.46
C ARG A 69 -10.26 2.24 -10.52
N GLU A 70 -9.22 1.73 -11.15
CA GLU A 70 -8.00 2.49 -11.39
C GLU A 70 -8.22 3.52 -12.49
N SER A 71 -7.89 4.79 -12.22
CA SER A 71 -7.75 5.80 -13.26
C SER A 71 -6.30 5.80 -13.73
N TYR A 72 -6.08 5.76 -15.02
CA TYR A 72 -4.77 5.49 -15.58
C TYR A 72 -4.46 6.34 -16.81
N ARG A 73 -3.17 6.41 -17.13
CA ARG A 73 -2.66 6.94 -18.40
C ARG A 73 -1.61 5.99 -18.96
N PHE A 74 -1.67 5.75 -20.24
CA PHE A 74 -0.59 5.14 -21.03
C PHE A 74 -0.56 5.76 -22.41
N ASP A 75 0.59 5.75 -23.06
CA ASP A 75 0.76 6.27 -24.42
C ASP A 75 0.51 5.13 -25.40
N PRO A 76 -0.60 5.18 -26.18
CA PRO A 76 -0.89 4.17 -27.19
C PRO A 76 0.14 4.23 -28.32
N VAL A 77 0.73 3.08 -28.65
CA VAL A 77 1.65 2.91 -29.79
C VAL A 77 1.12 1.76 -30.63
N PRO A 78 0.76 1.98 -31.93
CA PRO A 78 0.14 0.94 -32.77
C PRO A 78 0.90 -0.39 -32.76
N ASP A 79 2.22 -0.35 -32.92
CA ASP A 79 3.11 -1.51 -32.94
C ASP A 79 3.88 -1.69 -31.65
N GLY A 80 3.32 -1.19 -30.54
CA GLY A 80 3.93 -1.27 -29.21
C GLY A 80 4.15 -2.73 -28.77
N ARG A 81 5.31 -2.97 -28.17
CA ARG A 81 5.71 -4.30 -27.68
C ARG A 81 4.74 -4.90 -26.66
N TYR A 82 4.13 -4.06 -25.82
CA TYR A 82 3.28 -4.51 -24.72
C TYR A 82 1.81 -4.36 -25.08
N ARG A 83 1.04 -5.45 -25.01
CA ARG A 83 -0.42 -5.41 -25.14
C ARG A 83 -1.04 -5.01 -23.81
N VAL A 84 -1.84 -3.94 -23.83
CA VAL A 84 -2.47 -3.36 -22.62
C VAL A 84 -3.89 -3.87 -22.48
N TYR A 85 -4.24 -4.28 -21.29
CA TYR A 85 -5.58 -4.76 -20.93
C TYR A 85 -6.10 -4.05 -19.67
N LEU A 86 -7.41 -3.87 -19.62
CA LEU A 86 -8.12 -3.63 -18.37
C LEU A 86 -8.47 -4.99 -17.76
N MET A 87 -7.91 -5.29 -16.60
CA MET A 87 -8.17 -6.50 -15.83
C MET A 87 -9.25 -6.23 -14.79
N ASP A 88 -10.40 -6.90 -14.90
CA ASP A 88 -11.47 -6.95 -13.89
C ASP A 88 -11.34 -8.26 -13.12
N LYS A 89 -11.16 -8.17 -11.80
CA LYS A 89 -10.99 -9.34 -10.92
C LYS A 89 -11.82 -9.22 -9.64
N GLN A 90 -12.24 -10.37 -9.11
CA GLN A 90 -13.06 -10.48 -7.90
C GLN A 90 -12.52 -11.58 -6.98
N LYS A 91 -12.35 -11.27 -5.68
CA LYS A 91 -11.77 -12.19 -4.67
C LYS A 91 -10.38 -12.74 -5.00
N LEU A 92 -9.65 -12.11 -5.87
CA LEU A 92 -8.29 -12.46 -6.28
C LEU A 92 -7.33 -11.35 -5.91
N SER A 93 -6.12 -11.68 -5.44
CA SER A 93 -5.02 -10.74 -5.40
C SER A 93 -4.54 -10.43 -6.82
N THR A 94 -3.84 -9.32 -7.01
CA THR A 94 -3.21 -9.01 -8.31
C THR A 94 -2.23 -10.11 -8.72
N PHE A 95 -1.47 -10.67 -7.77
CA PHE A 95 -0.52 -11.75 -8.04
C PHE A 95 -1.21 -13.06 -8.45
N GLU A 96 -2.26 -13.49 -7.73
CA GLU A 96 -3.04 -14.69 -8.11
C GLU A 96 -3.62 -14.56 -9.53
N ALA A 97 -4.17 -13.37 -9.86
CA ALA A 97 -4.70 -13.11 -11.18
C ALA A 97 -3.60 -13.16 -12.27
N VAL A 98 -2.47 -12.47 -12.03
CA VAL A 98 -1.32 -12.48 -12.96
C VAL A 98 -0.76 -13.88 -13.15
N GLU A 99 -0.63 -14.66 -12.08
CA GLU A 99 -0.13 -16.03 -12.15
C GLU A 99 -1.09 -16.96 -12.91
N ARG A 100 -2.42 -16.82 -12.69
CA ARG A 100 -3.42 -17.58 -13.44
C ARG A 100 -3.34 -17.29 -14.96
N ILE A 101 -3.22 -16.00 -15.34
CA ILE A 101 -3.02 -15.59 -16.73
C ILE A 101 -1.71 -16.14 -17.26
N ARG A 102 -0.61 -15.99 -16.53
CA ARG A 102 0.72 -16.47 -16.92
C ARG A 102 0.73 -17.97 -17.20
N SER A 103 0.17 -18.77 -16.28
CA SER A 103 0.13 -20.21 -16.41
C SER A 103 -0.77 -20.68 -17.56
N ARG A 104 -1.92 -20.04 -17.75
CA ARG A 104 -2.87 -20.38 -18.82
C ARG A 104 -2.28 -20.20 -20.21
N PHE A 105 -1.46 -19.16 -20.41
CA PHE A 105 -0.89 -18.82 -21.71
C PHE A 105 0.61 -19.15 -21.84
N GLY A 106 1.20 -19.89 -20.87
CA GLY A 106 2.61 -20.29 -20.92
C GLY A 106 3.58 -19.10 -20.96
N LEU A 107 3.22 -17.96 -20.37
CA LEU A 107 4.04 -16.75 -20.42
C LEU A 107 5.27 -16.90 -19.50
N ARG A 108 6.40 -16.31 -19.91
CA ARG A 108 7.61 -16.28 -19.08
C ARG A 108 7.38 -15.46 -17.79
N PRO A 109 8.09 -15.76 -16.71
CA PRO A 109 8.09 -14.92 -15.50
C PRO A 109 8.44 -13.47 -15.84
N GLY A 110 7.67 -12.51 -15.28
CA GLY A 110 7.87 -11.09 -15.53
C GLY A 110 7.32 -10.57 -16.87
N ALA A 111 6.61 -11.40 -17.66
CA ALA A 111 5.98 -10.96 -18.91
C ALA A 111 4.78 -10.02 -18.68
N ILE A 112 4.19 -10.03 -17.48
CA ILE A 112 3.04 -9.18 -17.14
C ILE A 112 3.49 -8.08 -16.20
N SER A 113 3.24 -6.83 -16.57
CA SER A 113 3.47 -5.65 -15.74
C SER A 113 2.15 -5.00 -15.34
N PHE A 114 2.12 -4.33 -14.17
CA PHE A 114 0.95 -3.64 -13.63
C PHE A 114 1.35 -2.43 -12.80
N CYS A 115 0.40 -1.51 -12.57
CA CYS A 115 0.68 -0.23 -11.92
C CYS A 115 0.80 -0.31 -10.40
N GLY A 116 0.26 -1.36 -9.79
CA GLY A 116 0.28 -1.56 -8.34
C GLY A 116 -0.69 -2.65 -7.90
N LEU A 117 -0.59 -3.06 -6.64
CA LEU A 117 -1.46 -4.09 -6.07
C LEU A 117 -2.84 -3.52 -5.79
N LYS A 118 -3.88 -4.32 -6.03
CA LYS A 118 -5.27 -4.01 -5.69
C LYS A 118 -5.82 -5.03 -4.69
N ASP A 119 -6.79 -4.57 -3.91
CA ASP A 119 -7.42 -5.34 -2.85
C ASP A 119 -7.91 -6.72 -3.34
N LYS A 120 -7.67 -7.75 -2.52
CA LYS A 120 -8.12 -9.12 -2.79
C LYS A 120 -9.59 -9.31 -2.46
N GLN A 121 -10.10 -8.65 -1.43
CA GLN A 121 -11.44 -8.89 -0.89
C GLN A 121 -12.57 -8.27 -1.72
N GLY A 122 -12.24 -7.34 -2.62
CA GLY A 122 -13.21 -6.62 -3.43
C GLY A 122 -13.23 -7.03 -4.91
N ARG A 123 -14.01 -6.30 -5.69
CA ARG A 123 -13.96 -6.27 -7.14
C ARG A 123 -13.09 -5.11 -7.60
N THR A 124 -12.11 -5.37 -8.47
CA THR A 124 -11.15 -4.32 -8.86
C THR A 124 -10.86 -4.34 -10.35
N GLU A 125 -10.87 -3.14 -10.95
CA GLU A 125 -10.45 -2.90 -12.32
C GLU A 125 -9.09 -2.20 -12.31
N GLN A 126 -8.09 -2.76 -12.99
CA GLN A 126 -6.74 -2.20 -13.09
C GLN A 126 -6.09 -2.48 -14.44
N LEU A 127 -5.10 -1.65 -14.81
CA LEU A 127 -4.27 -1.90 -15.98
C LEU A 127 -3.27 -3.02 -15.72
N ILE A 128 -3.14 -3.88 -16.74
CA ILE A 128 -1.98 -4.76 -16.91
C ILE A 128 -1.44 -4.63 -18.34
N ALA A 129 -0.17 -4.95 -18.55
CA ALA A 129 0.39 -5.07 -19.88
C ALA A 129 1.20 -6.36 -20.02
N VAL A 130 0.99 -7.05 -21.14
CA VAL A 130 1.62 -8.34 -21.48
C VAL A 130 2.69 -8.11 -22.54
N ASP A 131 3.89 -8.62 -22.29
CA ASP A 131 5.05 -8.48 -23.18
C ASP A 131 4.98 -9.49 -24.33
N GLY A 132 4.85 -9.00 -25.56
CA GLY A 132 5.01 -9.78 -26.77
C GLY A 132 3.91 -10.83 -27.05
N ALA A 133 2.83 -10.88 -26.27
CA ALA A 133 1.76 -11.84 -26.44
C ALA A 133 0.37 -11.18 -26.37
N GLU A 134 -0.58 -11.77 -27.10
CA GLU A 134 -2.00 -11.47 -26.95
C GLU A 134 -2.65 -12.58 -26.13
N VAL A 135 -3.48 -12.17 -25.17
CA VAL A 135 -4.18 -13.08 -24.28
C VAL A 135 -5.66 -12.74 -24.26
N ASP A 136 -6.50 -13.75 -24.33
CA ASP A 136 -7.94 -13.64 -24.09
C ASP A 136 -8.31 -14.46 -22.85
N PHE A 137 -8.77 -13.78 -21.81
CA PHE A 137 -9.09 -14.42 -20.54
C PHE A 137 -10.47 -13.95 -20.07
N GLN A 138 -11.43 -14.86 -20.08
CA GLN A 138 -12.83 -14.59 -19.76
C GLN A 138 -13.36 -15.64 -18.78
N GLU A 139 -13.11 -15.45 -17.49
CA GLU A 139 -13.67 -16.29 -16.42
C GLU A 139 -14.61 -15.44 -15.53
N PRO A 140 -15.48 -16.07 -14.73
CA PRO A 140 -16.46 -15.34 -13.91
C PRO A 140 -15.82 -14.35 -12.94
N ASP A 141 -14.64 -14.68 -12.39
CA ASP A 141 -13.92 -13.92 -11.38
C ASP A 141 -12.68 -13.17 -11.92
N LEU A 142 -12.35 -13.35 -13.21
CA LEU A 142 -11.20 -12.70 -13.85
C LEU A 142 -11.44 -12.52 -15.35
N ARG A 143 -11.47 -11.27 -15.80
CA ARG A 143 -11.69 -10.91 -17.21
C ARG A 143 -10.67 -9.89 -17.68
N LEU A 144 -10.25 -10.02 -18.94
CA LEU A 144 -9.37 -9.08 -19.62
C LEU A 144 -10.11 -8.41 -20.76
N LYS A 145 -10.06 -7.08 -20.82
CA LYS A 145 -10.55 -6.29 -21.94
C LYS A 145 -9.37 -5.61 -22.62
N PRO A 146 -9.08 -5.87 -23.91
CA PRO A 146 -7.98 -5.24 -24.62
C PRO A 146 -8.24 -3.74 -24.77
N LEU A 147 -7.20 -2.91 -24.57
CA LEU A 147 -7.26 -1.46 -24.69
C LEU A 147 -6.34 -0.90 -25.78
N GLY A 148 -5.30 -1.63 -26.17
CA GLY A 148 -4.32 -1.18 -27.14
C GLY A 148 -2.92 -1.74 -26.85
N ARG A 149 -1.90 -1.04 -27.34
CA ARG A 149 -0.49 -1.41 -27.16
C ARG A 149 0.30 -0.22 -26.64
N THR A 150 1.44 -0.47 -26.02
CA THR A 150 2.38 0.54 -25.55
C THR A 150 3.82 0.07 -25.75
N GLY A 151 4.74 1.02 -25.92
CA GLY A 151 6.17 0.72 -26.08
C GLY A 151 6.90 0.35 -24.79
N ARG A 152 6.31 0.58 -23.61
CA ARG A 152 6.95 0.40 -22.29
C ARG A 152 6.10 -0.45 -21.38
N ALA A 153 6.76 -1.20 -20.48
CA ALA A 153 6.09 -1.87 -19.38
C ALA A 153 5.38 -0.86 -18.48
N LEU A 154 4.23 -1.24 -17.91
CA LEU A 154 3.51 -0.40 -16.97
C LEU A 154 4.28 -0.28 -15.65
N SER A 155 4.13 0.88 -15.02
CA SER A 155 4.68 1.20 -13.70
C SER A 155 3.66 1.97 -12.86
N ALA A 156 3.97 2.23 -11.59
CA ALA A 156 3.11 3.04 -10.71
C ALA A 156 2.81 4.45 -11.27
N GLU A 157 3.63 4.97 -12.17
CA GLU A 157 3.44 6.28 -12.82
C GLU A 157 2.23 6.31 -13.77
N ASN A 158 1.78 5.15 -14.24
CA ASN A 158 0.60 5.04 -15.10
C ASN A 158 -0.72 5.15 -14.31
N THR A 159 -0.74 4.99 -12.98
CA THR A 159 -1.92 5.22 -12.15
C THR A 159 -2.03 6.68 -11.75
N THR A 160 -3.16 7.31 -12.03
CA THR A 160 -3.42 8.71 -11.64
C THR A 160 -4.25 8.82 -10.37
N SER A 161 -5.21 7.93 -10.17
CA SER A 161 -6.07 7.85 -8.99
C SER A 161 -6.78 6.49 -8.91
N ASN A 162 -7.45 6.24 -7.78
CA ASN A 162 -8.35 5.10 -7.62
C ASN A 162 -9.74 5.62 -7.25
N ARG A 163 -10.76 5.23 -8.02
CA ARG A 163 -12.16 5.49 -7.72
C ARG A 163 -12.71 4.32 -6.92
N PHE A 164 -13.28 4.64 -5.76
CA PHE A 164 -13.89 3.68 -4.85
C PHE A 164 -15.40 3.79 -4.88
N SER A 165 -16.09 2.66 -4.77
CA SER A 165 -17.51 2.54 -4.48
C SER A 165 -17.63 1.49 -3.37
N VAL A 166 -18.02 1.94 -2.17
CA VAL A 166 -18.01 1.12 -0.96
C VAL A 166 -19.42 1.05 -0.41
N THR A 167 -20.01 -0.14 -0.35
CA THR A 167 -21.24 -0.39 0.38
C THR A 167 -20.89 -0.55 1.85
N VAL A 168 -21.34 0.42 2.64
CA VAL A 168 -21.23 0.39 4.11
C VAL A 168 -22.51 -0.24 4.64
N ARG A 169 -22.36 -1.28 5.45
CA ARG A 169 -23.43 -2.10 6.02
C ARG A 169 -23.52 -1.97 7.54
N ALA A 170 -24.55 -2.52 8.12
CA ALA A 170 -24.87 -2.44 9.55
C ALA A 170 -24.92 -0.97 10.06
N VAL A 171 -25.49 -0.08 9.24
CA VAL A 171 -25.62 1.35 9.51
C VAL A 171 -26.85 1.59 10.36
N THR A 172 -26.70 2.34 11.46
CA THR A 172 -27.80 2.73 12.35
C THR A 172 -28.48 4.02 11.87
N ASP A 173 -29.65 4.33 12.44
CA ASP A 173 -30.33 5.62 12.17
C ASP A 173 -29.50 6.80 12.68
N GLU A 174 -28.77 6.65 13.78
CA GLU A 174 -27.84 7.66 14.30
C GLU A 174 -26.70 7.94 13.30
N ASP A 175 -26.12 6.87 12.73
CA ASP A 175 -25.13 7.01 11.66
C ASP A 175 -25.68 7.83 10.49
N LEU A 176 -26.90 7.54 10.05
CA LEU A 176 -27.52 8.22 8.92
C LEU A 176 -27.80 9.71 9.21
N GLN A 177 -28.10 10.06 10.46
CA GLN A 177 -28.31 11.46 10.88
C GLN A 177 -26.98 12.25 10.90
N GLU A 178 -25.89 11.65 11.37
CA GLU A 178 -24.58 12.30 11.47
C GLU A 178 -23.80 12.32 10.15
N LEU A 179 -24.09 11.40 9.23
CA LEU A 179 -23.31 11.19 8.01
C LEU A 179 -23.20 12.43 7.10
N PRO A 180 -24.26 13.25 6.86
CA PRO A 180 -24.15 14.46 6.04
C PRO A 180 -23.15 15.46 6.65
N ARG A 181 -23.16 15.63 7.98
CA ARG A 181 -22.22 16.46 8.69
C ARG A 181 -20.79 15.93 8.57
N ALA A 182 -20.59 14.62 8.79
CA ALA A 182 -19.30 13.98 8.66
C ALA A 182 -18.74 14.10 7.23
N ALA A 183 -19.59 14.00 6.20
CA ALA A 183 -19.19 14.18 4.81
C ALA A 183 -18.79 15.64 4.51
N ALA A 184 -19.51 16.62 5.03
CA ALA A 184 -19.13 18.03 4.93
C ALA A 184 -17.78 18.31 5.60
N GLU A 185 -17.53 17.71 6.78
CA GLU A 185 -16.26 17.79 7.49
C GLU A 185 -15.11 17.15 6.66
N VAL A 186 -15.32 15.94 6.11
CA VAL A 186 -14.33 15.27 5.24
C VAL A 186 -14.01 16.13 4.01
N ASN A 187 -15.02 16.73 3.38
CA ASN A 187 -14.83 17.62 2.24
C ASN A 187 -14.07 18.90 2.62
N ARG A 188 -14.31 19.43 3.82
CA ARG A 188 -13.64 20.63 4.31
C ARG A 188 -12.22 20.36 4.83
N LEU A 189 -12.03 19.30 5.60
CA LEU A 189 -10.81 19.05 6.37
C LEU A 189 -9.83 18.09 5.65
N GLY A 190 -10.34 17.21 4.78
CA GLY A 190 -9.59 16.06 4.30
C GLY A 190 -9.53 14.93 5.32
N VAL A 191 -8.73 13.93 5.02
CA VAL A 191 -8.49 12.75 5.86
C VAL A 191 -6.99 12.58 6.05
N VAL A 192 -6.56 12.27 7.28
CA VAL A 192 -5.15 11.97 7.54
C VAL A 192 -4.77 10.69 6.79
N ASN A 193 -3.69 10.77 6.02
CA ASN A 193 -3.28 9.73 5.08
C ASN A 193 -2.48 8.61 5.75
N TYR A 194 -2.96 8.10 6.89
CA TYR A 194 -2.34 6.99 7.61
C TYR A 194 -2.21 5.72 6.77
N PHE A 195 -1.38 4.82 7.21
CA PHE A 195 -1.43 3.41 6.82
C PHE A 195 -2.46 2.71 7.69
N ASP A 196 -3.46 2.08 7.08
CA ASP A 196 -4.54 1.42 7.82
C ASP A 196 -4.23 -0.05 8.12
N SER A 197 -5.10 -0.71 8.90
CA SER A 197 -4.98 -2.09 9.42
C SER A 197 -4.51 -3.09 8.36
N GLN A 198 -4.95 -2.96 7.12
CA GLN A 198 -4.52 -3.81 6.00
C GLN A 198 -2.99 -3.83 5.80
N ARG A 199 -2.28 -2.71 6.07
CA ARG A 199 -0.81 -2.64 5.99
C ARG A 199 -0.13 -3.50 7.04
N PHE A 200 -0.80 -3.75 8.15
CA PHE A 200 -0.27 -4.42 9.33
C PHE A 200 -0.65 -5.91 9.40
N GLY A 201 -1.15 -6.49 8.31
CA GLY A 201 -1.51 -7.91 8.24
C GLY A 201 -0.36 -8.88 8.52
N SER A 202 0.90 -8.45 8.34
CA SER A 202 2.09 -9.21 8.75
C SER A 202 2.44 -9.06 10.23
N LEU A 203 1.84 -8.07 10.93
CA LEU A 203 2.00 -7.88 12.37
C LEU A 203 1.05 -8.81 13.10
N LYS A 204 1.59 -9.83 13.72
CA LYS A 204 0.81 -10.77 14.51
C LYS A 204 0.61 -10.23 15.93
N HIS A 205 -0.58 -10.38 16.48
CA HIS A 205 -0.85 -9.90 17.85
C HIS A 205 0.16 -10.44 18.86
N GLY A 206 0.76 -9.52 19.65
CA GLY A 206 1.72 -9.85 20.71
C GLY A 206 3.11 -10.27 20.23
N GLN A 207 3.39 -10.27 18.93
CA GLN A 207 4.67 -10.76 18.40
C GLN A 207 5.66 -9.65 18.02
N GLY A 208 5.21 -8.40 17.93
CA GLY A 208 6.04 -7.25 17.56
C GLY A 208 6.46 -7.23 16.09
N PHE A 209 7.34 -6.30 15.76
CA PHE A 209 7.85 -6.11 14.40
C PHE A 209 9.16 -6.87 14.22
N ILE A 210 9.22 -7.80 13.27
CA ILE A 210 10.46 -8.50 12.87
C ILE A 210 11.58 -7.49 12.51
N ALA A 211 11.22 -6.35 11.94
CA ALA A 211 12.18 -5.29 11.61
C ALA A 211 12.94 -4.76 12.85
N LYS A 212 12.35 -4.77 14.04
CA LYS A 212 13.04 -4.36 15.29
C LYS A 212 14.14 -5.34 15.68
N ASP A 213 13.90 -6.63 15.50
CA ASP A 213 14.89 -7.67 15.77
C ASP A 213 16.05 -7.56 14.77
N LEU A 214 15.74 -7.33 13.48
CA LEU A 214 16.73 -7.11 12.43
C LEU A 214 17.60 -5.86 12.69
N LEU A 215 17.00 -4.75 13.14
CA LEU A 215 17.73 -3.52 13.47
C LEU A 215 18.71 -3.69 14.64
N ARG A 216 18.41 -4.61 15.56
CA ARG A 216 19.31 -4.98 16.68
C ARG A 216 20.41 -5.96 16.28
N GLY A 217 20.36 -6.49 15.04
CA GLY A 217 21.21 -7.57 14.61
C GLY A 217 20.84 -8.94 15.19
N ASP A 218 19.68 -9.04 15.86
CA ASP A 218 19.18 -10.30 16.40
C ASP A 218 18.41 -11.09 15.35
N PHE A 219 19.17 -11.72 14.46
CA PHE A 219 18.60 -12.49 13.35
C PHE A 219 17.92 -13.78 13.80
N GLU A 220 18.34 -14.33 14.96
CA GLU A 220 17.65 -15.47 15.56
C GLU A 220 16.24 -15.07 16.00
N ALA A 221 16.09 -13.99 16.77
CA ALA A 221 14.77 -13.50 17.21
C ALA A 221 13.88 -13.15 16.01
N ALA A 222 14.44 -12.50 14.97
CA ALA A 222 13.73 -12.21 13.72
C ALA A 222 13.20 -13.47 13.06
N LEU A 223 14.02 -14.51 12.97
CA LEU A 223 13.63 -15.77 12.35
C LEU A 223 12.66 -16.57 13.23
N ARG A 224 12.82 -16.55 14.58
CA ARG A 224 11.85 -17.12 15.54
C ARG A 224 10.49 -16.46 15.40
N ASN A 225 10.45 -15.14 15.24
CA ASN A 225 9.22 -14.39 15.02
C ASN A 225 8.51 -14.82 13.73
N TYR A 226 9.26 -15.07 12.67
CA TYR A 226 8.73 -15.53 11.38
C TYR A 226 8.28 -17.01 11.40
N LEU A 227 9.13 -17.91 11.92
CA LEU A 227 9.02 -19.36 11.76
C LEU A 227 8.37 -20.08 12.95
N ALA A 228 8.52 -19.55 14.19
CA ALA A 228 8.23 -20.28 15.42
C ALA A 228 7.25 -19.59 16.38
N LYS A 229 6.63 -18.47 15.96
CA LYS A 229 5.60 -17.80 16.76
C LYS A 229 4.22 -17.95 16.10
N PRO A 230 3.39 -18.94 16.51
CA PRO A 230 2.03 -19.06 16.04
C PRO A 230 1.16 -17.88 16.49
N SER A 231 0.17 -17.54 15.68
CA SER A 231 -0.78 -16.47 15.95
C SER A 231 -2.20 -16.93 15.67
N PRO A 232 -3.21 -16.42 16.37
CA PRO A 232 -4.62 -16.66 16.06
C PRO A 232 -5.00 -16.24 14.62
N LEU A 233 -4.21 -15.33 14.03
CA LEU A 233 -4.40 -14.85 12.65
C LEU A 233 -3.71 -15.73 11.60
N ASP A 234 -2.95 -16.74 12.01
CA ASP A 234 -2.38 -17.69 11.07
C ASP A 234 -3.47 -18.61 10.49
N ARG A 235 -3.24 -19.12 9.27
CA ARG A 235 -4.01 -20.28 8.79
C ARG A 235 -3.70 -21.47 9.70
N SER A 236 -4.69 -22.35 9.90
CA SER A 236 -4.55 -23.49 10.82
C SER A 236 -3.27 -24.30 10.59
N ASP A 237 -2.91 -24.54 9.32
CA ASP A 237 -1.73 -25.34 8.97
C ASP A 237 -0.41 -24.58 9.17
N ASP A 238 -0.39 -23.26 8.90
CA ASP A 238 0.77 -22.42 9.22
C ASP A 238 0.99 -22.35 10.75
N ALA A 239 -0.09 -22.25 11.53
CA ALA A 239 0.00 -22.28 12.99
C ALA A 239 0.60 -23.59 13.52
N LYS A 240 0.23 -24.74 12.92
CA LYS A 240 0.80 -26.05 13.27
C LYS A 240 2.31 -26.12 12.95
N VAL A 241 2.74 -25.63 11.79
CA VAL A 241 4.16 -25.58 11.41
C VAL A 241 4.95 -24.70 12.37
N LYS A 242 4.41 -23.52 12.71
CA LYS A 242 5.07 -22.61 13.65
C LYS A 242 5.15 -23.17 15.06
N GLU A 243 4.09 -23.84 15.53
CA GLU A 243 4.09 -24.53 16.83
C GLU A 243 5.08 -25.70 16.85
N PHE A 244 5.21 -26.44 15.74
CA PHE A 244 6.22 -27.47 15.61
C PHE A 244 7.63 -26.89 15.79
N TRP A 245 7.99 -25.84 15.05
CA TRP A 245 9.30 -25.21 15.16
C TRP A 245 9.50 -24.49 16.51
N ARG A 246 8.45 -24.01 17.14
CA ARG A 246 8.53 -23.47 18.50
C ARG A 246 9.02 -24.53 19.52
N LYS A 247 8.57 -25.77 19.36
CA LYS A 247 8.94 -26.92 20.21
C LYS A 247 10.30 -27.53 19.86
N HIS A 248 10.69 -27.45 18.60
CA HIS A 248 11.88 -28.12 18.08
C HIS A 248 12.93 -27.15 17.50
N TRP A 249 12.98 -25.94 18.05
CA TRP A 249 13.93 -24.94 17.60
C TRP A 249 15.38 -25.43 17.77
N GLY A 250 16.20 -25.31 16.70
CA GLY A 250 17.58 -25.79 16.69
C GLY A 250 17.75 -27.18 16.12
N ASP A 251 16.73 -28.04 16.19
CA ASP A 251 16.77 -29.39 15.58
C ASP A 251 16.21 -29.37 14.16
N TRP A 252 16.99 -28.82 13.23
CA TRP A 252 16.60 -28.64 11.83
C TRP A 252 16.53 -29.93 11.03
N THR A 253 16.98 -31.06 11.58
CA THR A 253 16.93 -32.38 10.92
C THR A 253 15.52 -32.97 10.90
N ARG A 254 14.66 -32.53 11.83
CA ARG A 254 13.29 -33.03 11.94
C ARG A 254 12.46 -32.76 10.69
N ARG A 255 11.65 -33.73 10.33
CA ARG A 255 10.65 -33.62 9.27
C ARG A 255 9.35 -33.06 9.85
N VAL A 256 8.86 -31.97 9.29
CA VAL A 256 7.55 -31.39 9.65
C VAL A 256 6.44 -32.20 8.98
N PRO A 257 5.46 -32.74 9.74
CA PRO A 257 4.43 -33.62 9.18
C PRO A 257 3.21 -32.88 8.62
N PHE A 258 3.38 -31.61 8.19
CA PHE A 258 2.31 -30.77 7.69
C PHE A 258 2.62 -30.28 6.27
N GLU A 259 1.61 -30.29 5.39
CA GLU A 259 1.77 -29.88 3.98
C GLU A 259 2.27 -28.43 3.87
N ALA A 260 1.77 -27.52 4.72
CA ALA A 260 2.20 -26.12 4.73
C ALA A 260 3.71 -25.92 4.99
N ALA A 261 4.44 -26.96 5.43
CA ALA A 261 5.88 -26.89 5.71
C ALA A 261 6.70 -26.51 4.47
N HIS A 262 6.26 -26.89 3.25
CA HIS A 262 6.95 -26.57 1.99
C HIS A 262 7.20 -25.06 1.80
N ARG A 263 6.37 -24.20 2.38
CA ARG A 263 6.55 -22.74 2.36
C ARG A 263 7.82 -22.28 3.03
N TYR A 264 8.34 -23.07 3.96
CA TYR A 264 9.53 -22.76 4.76
C TYR A 264 10.78 -23.55 4.33
N ASP A 265 10.67 -24.42 3.31
CA ASP A 265 11.72 -25.35 2.90
C ASP A 265 13.06 -24.67 2.61
N ARG A 266 13.05 -23.50 1.95
CA ARG A 266 14.29 -22.76 1.63
C ARG A 266 15.01 -22.31 2.90
N VAL A 267 14.24 -21.81 3.87
CA VAL A 267 14.75 -21.36 5.17
C VAL A 267 15.30 -22.55 5.96
N ILE A 268 14.53 -23.62 6.08
CA ILE A 268 14.93 -24.82 6.82
C ILE A 268 16.14 -25.51 6.17
N ARG A 269 16.21 -25.56 4.85
CA ARG A 269 17.39 -26.10 4.14
C ARG A 269 18.64 -25.29 4.46
N SER A 270 18.56 -23.97 4.47
CA SER A 270 19.66 -23.09 4.84
C SER A 270 20.15 -23.34 6.26
N LEU A 271 19.21 -23.59 7.22
CA LEU A 271 19.54 -23.89 8.61
C LEU A 271 20.10 -25.31 8.79
N ARG A 272 19.72 -26.30 7.96
CA ARG A 272 20.34 -27.63 7.95
C ARG A 272 21.80 -27.57 7.50
N GLU A 273 22.11 -26.71 6.52
CA GLU A 273 23.48 -26.53 6.03
C GLU A 273 24.34 -25.75 7.03
N LYS A 274 23.78 -24.71 7.66
CA LYS A 274 24.45 -23.86 8.64
C LYS A 274 23.47 -23.49 9.76
N PRO A 275 23.42 -24.26 10.86
CA PRO A 275 22.36 -24.15 11.88
C PRO A 275 22.27 -22.80 12.59
N GLU A 276 23.37 -22.06 12.73
CA GLU A 276 23.43 -20.78 13.44
C GLU A 276 23.54 -19.56 12.52
N ASP A 277 23.58 -19.77 11.19
CA ASP A 277 23.63 -18.66 10.22
C ASP A 277 22.21 -18.14 9.96
N TYR A 278 21.62 -17.54 10.98
CA TYR A 278 20.23 -17.04 10.97
C TYR A 278 20.02 -15.93 9.94
N LEU A 279 21.03 -15.07 9.69
CA LEU A 279 20.93 -14.05 8.64
C LEU A 279 20.82 -14.71 7.26
N ARG A 280 21.70 -15.67 6.94
CA ARG A 280 21.65 -16.40 5.68
C ARG A 280 20.28 -17.08 5.50
N ALA A 281 19.74 -17.70 6.56
CA ALA A 281 18.45 -18.34 6.55
C ALA A 281 17.31 -17.34 6.34
N PHE A 282 17.34 -16.18 7.01
CA PHE A 282 16.37 -15.11 6.83
C PHE A 282 16.37 -14.58 5.40
N LEU A 283 17.52 -14.48 4.76
CA LEU A 283 17.65 -14.06 3.37
C LEU A 283 17.07 -15.07 2.36
N GLN A 284 16.72 -16.30 2.77
CA GLN A 284 15.98 -17.26 1.95
C GLN A 284 14.46 -16.96 1.89
N ILE A 285 13.94 -16.13 2.78
CA ILE A 285 12.58 -15.62 2.69
C ILE A 285 12.46 -14.80 1.40
N ASP A 286 11.32 -14.88 0.73
CA ASP A 286 11.07 -14.11 -0.49
C ASP A 286 11.40 -12.62 -0.31
N ALA A 287 12.05 -12.01 -1.31
CA ALA A 287 12.55 -10.65 -1.25
C ALA A 287 11.42 -9.61 -1.08
N ALA A 288 10.29 -9.81 -1.76
CA ALA A 288 9.13 -8.91 -1.65
C ALA A 288 8.50 -9.01 -0.25
N TYR A 289 8.45 -10.23 0.31
CA TYR A 289 7.96 -10.41 1.68
C TYR A 289 8.88 -9.80 2.72
N ARG A 290 10.21 -9.93 2.57
CA ARG A 290 11.19 -9.24 3.44
C ARG A 290 11.03 -7.72 3.38
N ALA A 291 10.88 -7.16 2.18
CA ALA A 291 10.60 -5.75 1.99
C ALA A 291 9.28 -5.32 2.66
N LEU A 292 8.23 -6.14 2.57
CA LEU A 292 6.96 -5.91 3.25
C LEU A 292 7.11 -5.83 4.78
N LEU A 293 7.92 -6.71 5.39
CA LEU A 293 8.18 -6.70 6.83
C LEU A 293 8.85 -5.40 7.29
N LEU A 294 9.83 -4.91 6.54
CA LEU A 294 10.50 -3.63 6.81
C LEU A 294 9.55 -2.45 6.61
N PHE A 295 8.80 -2.46 5.50
CA PHE A 295 7.84 -1.41 5.17
C PHE A 295 6.68 -1.35 6.19
N THR A 296 6.28 -2.48 6.77
CA THR A 296 5.29 -2.51 7.84
C THR A 296 5.75 -1.71 9.07
N TYR A 297 6.99 -1.90 9.50
CA TYR A 297 7.57 -1.12 10.61
C TYR A 297 7.74 0.36 10.25
N GLN A 298 8.23 0.65 9.06
CA GLN A 298 8.38 2.00 8.55
C GLN A 298 7.02 2.73 8.47
N SER A 299 5.96 2.02 8.07
CA SER A 299 4.59 2.54 8.07
C SER A 299 4.06 2.84 9.47
N TRP A 300 4.45 2.03 10.46
CA TRP A 300 4.10 2.28 11.86
C TRP A 300 4.83 3.50 12.41
N LEU A 301 6.13 3.66 12.14
CA LEU A 301 6.89 4.87 12.49
C LEU A 301 6.26 6.12 11.86
N TRP A 302 5.83 6.04 10.62
CA TRP A 302 5.11 7.10 9.93
C TRP A 302 3.80 7.46 10.64
N ASN A 303 2.98 6.46 10.98
CA ASN A 303 1.72 6.68 11.67
C ASN A 303 1.93 7.34 13.04
N GLU A 304 2.88 6.86 13.84
CA GLU A 304 3.21 7.44 15.15
C GLU A 304 3.79 8.85 15.02
N GLY A 305 4.66 9.07 14.02
CA GLY A 305 5.22 10.39 13.74
C GLY A 305 4.15 11.41 13.35
N VAL A 306 3.24 11.05 12.43
CA VAL A 306 2.13 11.93 12.04
C VAL A 306 1.14 12.14 13.20
N ARG A 307 0.89 11.11 14.02
CA ARG A 307 0.10 11.26 15.25
C ARG A 307 0.71 12.33 16.17
N ARG A 308 2.04 12.30 16.37
CA ARG A 308 2.75 13.31 17.16
C ARG A 308 2.69 14.69 16.49
N LEU A 309 2.88 14.78 15.18
CA LEU A 309 2.79 16.01 14.41
C LEU A 309 1.44 16.69 14.58
N LEU A 310 0.33 15.95 14.55
CA LEU A 310 -1.01 16.49 14.78
C LEU A 310 -1.16 17.03 16.21
N GLN A 311 -0.57 16.37 17.20
CA GLN A 311 -0.57 16.85 18.60
C GLN A 311 0.25 18.13 18.79
N LEU A 312 1.26 18.35 17.96
CA LEU A 312 2.05 19.60 17.96
C LEU A 312 1.36 20.75 17.22
N ALA A 313 0.54 20.40 16.22
CA ALA A 313 -0.08 21.38 15.34
C ALA A 313 -1.47 21.82 15.77
N LEU A 314 -2.21 20.98 16.49
CA LEU A 314 -3.62 21.19 16.80
C LEU A 314 -3.91 21.02 18.30
N PRO A 315 -4.87 21.79 18.84
CA PRO A 315 -5.29 21.62 20.22
C PRO A 315 -5.95 20.26 20.45
N ARG A 316 -5.83 19.71 21.65
CA ARG A 316 -6.38 18.38 22.01
C ARG A 316 -7.89 18.27 21.70
N THR A 317 -8.65 19.33 21.88
CA THR A 317 -10.09 19.39 21.60
C THR A 317 -10.44 19.24 20.13
N ALA A 318 -9.51 19.53 19.23
CA ALA A 318 -9.66 19.36 17.80
C ALA A 318 -9.31 17.94 17.31
N LEU A 319 -8.86 17.06 18.21
CA LEU A 319 -8.39 15.70 17.88
C LEU A 319 -9.28 14.66 18.52
N PHE A 320 -9.50 13.55 17.79
CA PHE A 320 -10.17 12.36 18.31
C PHE A 320 -9.42 11.08 17.92
N PRO A 321 -9.40 10.05 18.78
CA PRO A 321 -8.73 8.79 18.51
C PRO A 321 -9.63 7.79 17.79
N LEU A 322 -9.03 6.99 16.89
CA LEU A 322 -9.63 5.76 16.37
C LEU A 322 -8.61 4.62 16.51
N ARG A 323 -9.06 3.46 16.95
CA ARG A 323 -8.21 2.27 17.05
C ARG A 323 -7.99 1.64 15.68
N TYR A 324 -6.84 1.04 15.50
CA TYR A 324 -6.49 0.19 14.37
C TYR A 324 -5.58 -0.95 14.85
N GLN A 325 -5.25 -1.91 13.96
CA GLN A 325 -4.52 -3.13 14.35
C GLN A 325 -3.19 -2.88 15.08
N ALA A 326 -2.48 -1.81 14.77
CA ALA A 326 -1.15 -1.53 15.34
C ALA A 326 -1.15 -0.40 16.40
N GLY A 327 -2.31 0.01 16.91
CA GLY A 327 -2.39 1.06 17.95
C GLY A 327 -3.58 2.01 17.77
N THR A 328 -3.34 3.32 17.92
CA THR A 328 -4.36 4.37 17.86
C THR A 328 -3.93 5.45 16.88
N LEU A 329 -4.80 5.75 15.93
CA LEU A 329 -4.68 6.88 15.00
C LEU A 329 -5.38 8.10 15.61
N LEU A 330 -4.86 9.31 15.37
CA LEU A 330 -5.53 10.56 15.70
C LEU A 330 -6.03 11.23 14.43
N PHE A 331 -7.29 11.62 14.44
CA PHE A 331 -7.89 12.42 13.39
C PHE A 331 -8.27 13.78 13.91
N HIS A 332 -8.31 14.77 13.02
CA HIS A 332 -8.77 16.11 13.35
C HIS A 332 -10.24 16.29 12.95
N GLN A 333 -10.98 16.99 13.80
CA GLN A 333 -12.38 17.38 13.56
C GLN A 333 -12.52 18.91 13.42
N ASP A 334 -11.48 19.65 13.75
CA ASP A 334 -11.42 21.09 13.62
C ASP A 334 -9.97 21.55 13.49
N GLY A 335 -9.77 22.85 13.26
CA GLY A 335 -8.49 23.50 13.17
C GLY A 335 -8.62 24.88 12.50
N ASP A 336 -7.73 25.78 12.84
CA ASP A 336 -7.69 27.08 12.18
C ASP A 336 -7.31 26.94 10.69
N PRO A 337 -7.76 27.87 9.83
CA PRO A 337 -7.57 27.77 8.38
C PRO A 337 -6.10 27.76 7.94
N GLU A 338 -5.20 28.39 8.69
CA GLU A 338 -3.77 28.46 8.37
C GLU A 338 -3.09 27.12 8.65
N THR A 339 -3.28 26.57 9.85
CA THR A 339 -2.79 25.22 10.22
C THR A 339 -3.33 24.15 9.28
N LEU A 340 -4.61 24.18 8.94
CA LEU A 340 -5.18 23.21 7.99
C LEU A 340 -4.61 23.34 6.58
N ARG A 341 -4.31 24.57 6.14
CA ARG A 341 -3.67 24.81 4.84
C ARG A 341 -2.24 24.31 4.83
N TRP A 342 -1.51 24.54 5.92
CA TRP A 342 -0.15 24.01 6.11
C TRP A 342 -0.15 22.47 6.10
N LEU A 343 -1.00 21.81 6.89
CA LEU A 343 -1.11 20.35 6.91
C LEU A 343 -1.43 19.74 5.53
N ARG A 344 -2.27 20.40 4.72
CA ARG A 344 -2.58 19.92 3.34
C ARG A 344 -1.40 20.01 2.39
N GLY A 345 -0.52 20.95 2.59
CA GLY A 345 0.69 21.09 1.77
C GLY A 345 1.88 20.28 2.25
N LEU A 346 1.75 19.63 3.41
CA LEU A 346 2.85 18.99 4.11
C LEU A 346 2.97 17.52 3.71
N THR A 347 4.22 17.08 3.51
CA THR A 347 4.59 15.66 3.47
C THR A 347 5.29 15.27 4.76
N PHE A 348 5.18 14.00 5.12
CA PHE A 348 5.96 13.38 6.20
C PHE A 348 6.75 12.21 5.61
N PRO A 349 8.05 12.09 5.91
CA PRO A 349 8.89 11.09 5.30
C PRO A 349 8.66 9.68 5.85
N LEU A 350 8.69 8.68 4.98
CA LEU A 350 9.04 7.32 5.34
C LEU A 350 10.54 7.29 5.64
N LEU A 351 10.89 6.93 6.89
CA LEU A 351 12.24 7.12 7.41
C LEU A 351 13.24 6.09 6.88
N GLY A 352 14.33 6.57 6.36
CA GLY A 352 15.55 5.81 6.07
C GLY A 352 16.76 6.45 6.75
N PRO A 353 17.93 5.84 6.73
CA PRO A 353 19.08 6.28 7.52
C PRO A 353 19.67 7.65 7.13
N VAL A 354 19.28 8.18 5.97
CA VAL A 354 19.75 9.47 5.43
C VAL A 354 18.58 10.36 4.99
N THR A 355 17.42 10.19 5.61
CA THR A 355 16.21 10.98 5.29
C THR A 355 16.44 12.46 5.62
N PRO A 356 16.33 13.38 4.65
CA PRO A 356 16.38 14.81 4.94
C PRO A 356 15.09 15.25 5.61
N ILE A 357 15.18 16.10 6.65
CA ILE A 357 14.03 16.63 7.36
C ILE A 357 14.23 18.15 7.50
N GLU A 358 13.50 18.92 6.71
CA GLU A 358 13.64 20.38 6.68
C GLU A 358 12.67 21.07 7.64
N GLU A 359 11.40 20.61 7.69
CA GLU A 359 10.35 21.21 8.50
C GLU A 359 10.56 20.95 10.01
N PRO A 360 10.66 21.98 10.87
CA PRO A 360 10.98 21.81 12.30
C PRO A 360 9.99 20.94 13.08
N ARG A 361 8.68 21.08 12.85
CA ARG A 361 7.66 20.26 13.53
C ARG A 361 7.69 18.80 13.08
N VAL A 362 8.04 18.55 11.81
CA VAL A 362 8.27 17.19 11.30
C VAL A 362 9.50 16.59 11.98
N ARG A 363 10.59 17.37 12.12
CA ARG A 363 11.82 16.96 12.81
C ARG A 363 11.51 16.57 14.26
N GLU A 364 10.82 17.43 15.01
CA GLU A 364 10.42 17.13 16.38
C GLU A 364 9.59 15.85 16.47
N ALA A 365 8.63 15.66 15.56
CA ALA A 365 7.81 14.45 15.55
C ALA A 365 8.62 13.18 15.22
N VAL A 366 9.59 13.27 14.32
CA VAL A 366 10.50 12.15 13.98
C VAL A 366 11.43 11.82 15.16
N GLU A 367 12.03 12.83 15.77
CA GLU A 367 12.89 12.65 16.94
C GLU A 367 12.12 12.01 18.10
N TRP A 368 10.87 12.44 18.32
CA TRP A 368 10.01 11.88 19.34
C TRP A 368 9.71 10.38 19.09
N VAL A 369 9.33 10.00 17.86
CA VAL A 369 8.99 8.58 17.58
C VAL A 369 10.22 7.70 17.62
N LEU A 370 11.37 8.16 17.11
CA LEU A 370 12.63 7.42 17.17
C LEU A 370 13.14 7.30 18.61
N GLY A 371 13.00 8.37 19.42
CA GLY A 371 13.33 8.35 20.85
C GLY A 371 12.54 7.31 21.63
N LYS A 372 11.24 7.14 21.36
CA LYS A 372 10.42 6.04 21.93
C LYS A 372 10.93 4.65 21.59
N GLU A 373 11.47 4.50 20.39
CA GLU A 373 12.05 3.25 19.90
C GLU A 373 13.52 3.07 20.33
N LYS A 374 14.10 4.06 21.03
CA LYS A 374 15.52 4.12 21.42
C LYS A 374 16.45 4.03 20.20
N LEU A 375 16.05 4.66 19.10
CA LEU A 375 16.77 4.70 17.83
C LEU A 375 17.13 6.15 17.46
N ARG A 376 18.17 6.29 16.65
CA ARG A 376 18.49 7.48 15.89
C ARG A 376 18.31 7.17 14.40
N LEU A 377 18.17 8.21 13.58
CA LEU A 377 17.88 8.05 12.15
C LEU A 377 18.94 7.18 11.44
N GLU A 378 20.22 7.42 11.75
CA GLU A 378 21.36 6.71 11.14
C GLU A 378 21.38 5.22 11.50
N GLN A 379 20.71 4.83 12.59
CA GLN A 379 20.59 3.44 13.05
C GLN A 379 19.51 2.64 12.32
N LEU A 380 18.75 3.26 11.41
CA LEU A 380 17.82 2.55 10.53
C LEU A 380 18.60 1.76 9.44
N ARG A 381 19.57 0.98 9.88
CA ARG A 381 20.42 0.08 9.07
C ARG A 381 20.41 -1.30 9.70
N ILE A 382 20.36 -2.32 8.87
CA ILE A 382 20.38 -3.72 9.34
C ILE A 382 21.82 -4.21 9.25
N PRO A 383 22.50 -4.45 10.39
CA PRO A 383 23.90 -4.82 10.41
C PRO A 383 24.20 -6.04 9.54
N GLY A 384 25.21 -5.95 8.67
CA GLY A 384 25.64 -7.04 7.80
C GLY A 384 24.71 -7.38 6.63
N ALA A 385 23.60 -6.62 6.46
CA ALA A 385 22.63 -6.83 5.38
C ALA A 385 22.16 -5.53 4.71
N GLU A 386 22.88 -4.44 4.85
CA GLU A 386 22.47 -3.07 4.46
C GLU A 386 22.13 -2.94 2.98
N ARG A 387 22.74 -3.77 2.12
CA ARG A 387 22.50 -3.78 0.66
C ARG A 387 21.28 -4.61 0.27
N LEU A 388 20.84 -5.54 1.13
CA LEU A 388 19.77 -6.49 0.84
C LEU A 388 18.49 -6.17 1.61
N LEU A 389 18.64 -5.52 2.77
CA LEU A 389 17.55 -5.16 3.69
C LEU A 389 17.72 -3.69 4.07
N PHE A 390 16.93 -2.80 3.50
CA PHE A 390 17.10 -1.36 3.72
C PHE A 390 15.76 -0.63 3.83
N PHE A 391 15.75 0.45 4.58
CA PHE A 391 14.63 1.37 4.72
C PHE A 391 14.73 2.46 3.65
N LYS A 392 13.76 2.48 2.74
CA LYS A 392 13.74 3.44 1.63
C LYS A 392 13.09 4.74 2.08
N HIS A 393 13.77 5.87 1.84
CA HIS A 393 13.13 7.18 1.98
C HIS A 393 12.08 7.40 0.88
N GLU A 394 10.89 7.86 1.30
CA GLU A 394 9.81 8.27 0.40
C GLU A 394 8.94 9.33 1.11
N GLU A 395 8.53 10.36 0.38
CA GLU A 395 7.65 11.40 0.91
C GLU A 395 6.19 11.01 0.72
N ARG A 396 5.38 11.18 1.78
CA ARG A 396 3.95 10.89 1.76
C ARG A 396 3.16 12.07 2.30
N ASP A 397 2.14 12.50 1.55
CA ASP A 397 1.25 13.58 1.99
C ASP A 397 0.60 13.25 3.35
N VAL A 398 0.60 14.21 4.28
CA VAL A 398 0.00 14.08 5.61
C VAL A 398 -1.51 13.99 5.52
N LEU A 399 -2.13 14.81 4.67
CA LEU A 399 -3.57 14.80 4.41
C LEU A 399 -3.86 14.45 2.96
N VAL A 400 -4.96 13.74 2.75
CA VAL A 400 -5.54 13.52 1.43
C VAL A 400 -6.96 14.09 1.39
N GLN A 401 -7.31 14.66 0.24
CA GLN A 401 -8.65 15.14 -0.02
C GLN A 401 -9.38 14.14 -0.89
N PRO A 402 -10.39 13.40 -0.36
CA PRO A 402 -11.26 12.62 -1.20
C PRO A 402 -11.96 13.52 -2.20
N SER A 403 -11.87 13.22 -3.49
CA SER A 403 -12.60 13.97 -4.51
C SER A 403 -13.86 13.24 -4.94
N LYS A 404 -14.89 13.99 -5.34
CA LYS A 404 -16.18 13.43 -5.77
C LYS A 404 -16.81 12.52 -4.71
N LEU A 405 -16.78 12.94 -3.44
CA LEU A 405 -17.44 12.22 -2.36
C LEU A 405 -18.95 12.33 -2.50
N VAL A 406 -19.61 11.19 -2.71
CA VAL A 406 -21.07 11.05 -2.89
C VAL A 406 -21.58 10.01 -1.93
N LEU A 407 -22.66 10.35 -1.23
CA LEU A 407 -23.42 9.43 -0.37
C LEU A 407 -24.64 8.93 -1.13
N GLY A 408 -24.81 7.62 -1.23
CA GLY A 408 -25.98 6.99 -1.80
C GLY A 408 -27.19 7.06 -0.85
N ARG A 409 -28.36 6.65 -1.34
CA ARG A 409 -29.55 6.52 -0.51
C ARG A 409 -29.43 5.32 0.43
N ALA A 410 -29.85 5.50 1.68
CA ALA A 410 -29.96 4.39 2.62
C ALA A 410 -31.03 3.39 2.16
N GLN A 411 -30.75 2.11 2.37
CA GLN A 411 -31.60 0.97 2.06
C GLN A 411 -31.55 -0.02 3.22
N PRO A 412 -32.59 -0.86 3.43
CA PRO A 412 -32.48 -1.97 4.38
C PRO A 412 -31.29 -2.88 4.06
N ASP A 413 -30.60 -3.34 5.09
CA ASP A 413 -29.46 -4.26 4.92
C ASP A 413 -29.93 -5.71 4.95
N GLU A 414 -29.87 -6.39 3.81
CA GLU A 414 -30.27 -7.79 3.67
C GLU A 414 -29.34 -8.79 4.37
N LEU A 415 -28.16 -8.34 4.79
CA LEU A 415 -27.20 -9.19 5.53
C LEU A 415 -27.23 -8.95 7.03
N ASN A 416 -27.67 -7.76 7.46
CA ASN A 416 -27.68 -7.36 8.86
C ASN A 416 -29.08 -6.86 9.22
N ARG A 417 -29.91 -7.78 9.73
CA ARG A 417 -31.30 -7.50 10.04
C ARG A 417 -31.42 -6.38 11.08
N GLY A 418 -32.29 -5.41 10.84
CA GLY A 418 -32.53 -4.26 11.72
C GLY A 418 -31.58 -3.08 11.47
N PHE A 419 -30.67 -3.19 10.50
CA PHE A 419 -29.75 -2.12 10.11
C PHE A 419 -29.99 -1.66 8.67
N GLY A 420 -29.46 -0.49 8.35
CA GLY A 420 -29.37 0.02 7.00
C GLY A 420 -28.05 -0.30 6.32
N LYS A 421 -28.00 -0.07 5.01
CA LYS A 421 -26.78 0.02 4.20
C LYS A 421 -26.86 1.21 3.27
N LEU A 422 -25.73 1.75 2.87
CA LEU A 422 -25.63 2.76 1.82
C LEU A 422 -24.33 2.61 1.04
N ASN A 423 -24.30 3.16 -0.16
CA ASN A 423 -23.07 3.24 -0.95
C ASN A 423 -22.38 4.59 -0.71
N VAL A 424 -21.05 4.57 -0.55
CA VAL A 424 -20.20 5.76 -0.47
C VAL A 424 -19.22 5.70 -1.62
N ALA A 425 -19.22 6.70 -2.51
CA ALA A 425 -18.32 6.76 -3.65
C ALA A 425 -17.39 7.96 -3.54
N PHE A 426 -16.12 7.78 -3.87
CA PHE A 426 -15.10 8.84 -3.87
C PHE A 426 -13.86 8.41 -4.65
N THR A 427 -12.95 9.37 -4.88
CA THR A 427 -11.67 9.13 -5.57
C THR A 427 -10.52 9.56 -4.66
N LEU A 428 -9.46 8.73 -4.60
CA LEU A 428 -8.24 9.00 -3.84
C LEU A 428 -7.00 8.90 -4.73
N PRO A 429 -5.91 9.60 -4.39
CA PRO A 429 -4.62 9.38 -5.01
C PRO A 429 -4.09 7.95 -4.73
N PRO A 430 -3.14 7.45 -5.53
CA PRO A 430 -2.51 6.16 -5.28
C PRO A 430 -1.87 6.09 -3.89
N GLY A 431 -1.91 4.91 -3.26
CA GLY A 431 -1.31 4.69 -1.94
C GLY A 431 -2.17 5.13 -0.75
N SER A 432 -3.36 5.74 -0.98
CA SER A 432 -4.30 6.12 0.07
C SER A 432 -5.33 5.04 0.34
N TYR A 433 -5.86 4.98 1.57
CA TYR A 433 -6.75 3.93 2.04
C TYR A 433 -8.20 4.40 2.10
N ALA A 434 -9.08 3.75 1.31
CA ALA A 434 -10.52 4.02 1.32
C ALA A 434 -11.17 3.73 2.68
N THR A 435 -10.65 2.75 3.41
CA THR A 435 -11.10 2.39 4.76
C THR A 435 -10.95 3.55 5.75
N LEU A 436 -9.92 4.39 5.62
CA LEU A 436 -9.76 5.58 6.47
C LEU A 436 -10.81 6.64 6.19
N VAL A 437 -11.26 6.79 4.93
CA VAL A 437 -12.38 7.68 4.60
C VAL A 437 -13.66 7.18 5.25
N VAL A 438 -13.96 5.88 5.17
CA VAL A 438 -15.12 5.27 5.83
C VAL A 438 -15.02 5.44 7.35
N LYS A 439 -13.90 5.10 7.97
CA LYS A 439 -13.67 5.32 9.42
C LYS A 439 -13.88 6.78 9.82
N ARG A 440 -13.43 7.72 9.00
CA ARG A 440 -13.62 9.16 9.26
C ARG A 440 -15.08 9.60 9.12
N LEU A 441 -15.84 9.01 8.21
CA LEU A 441 -17.26 9.29 8.02
C LEU A 441 -18.13 8.76 9.19
N PHE A 442 -17.79 7.60 9.72
CA PHE A 442 -18.55 6.92 10.78
C PHE A 442 -17.89 7.00 12.16
N HIS A 443 -16.93 7.92 12.36
CA HIS A 443 -16.11 8.00 13.57
C HIS A 443 -16.87 8.25 14.88
N ARG A 444 -18.06 8.81 14.82
CA ARG A 444 -18.86 9.14 16.01
C ARG A 444 -19.54 7.91 16.60
N THR A 445 -19.74 6.89 15.77
CA THR A 445 -20.43 5.66 16.12
C THR A 445 -19.51 4.43 16.06
N ALA A 446 -18.47 4.46 15.22
CA ALA A 446 -17.49 3.38 15.11
C ALA A 446 -16.45 3.43 16.25
N ARG A 447 -16.48 2.49 17.18
CA ARG A 447 -15.57 2.46 18.32
C ARG A 447 -14.31 1.62 18.13
N GLU A 448 -14.29 0.62 17.25
CA GLU A 448 -13.14 -0.29 17.01
C GLU A 448 -13.16 -0.89 15.59
N ASP A 449 -11.99 -1.36 15.10
CA ASP A 449 -11.94 -2.23 13.93
C ASP A 449 -12.76 -3.49 14.20
N SER A 450 -13.61 -3.91 13.26
CA SER A 450 -14.35 -5.13 13.48
C SER A 450 -13.40 -6.33 13.54
N PRO A 451 -13.71 -7.35 14.37
CA PRO A 451 -12.91 -8.58 14.40
C PRO A 451 -12.77 -9.22 13.01
N GLU A 452 -13.75 -9.02 12.14
CA GLU A 452 -13.75 -9.52 10.76
C GLU A 452 -12.78 -8.76 9.85
N GLU A 453 -12.61 -7.45 10.02
CA GLU A 453 -11.58 -6.67 9.31
C GLU A 453 -10.17 -7.09 9.75
N ILE A 454 -9.96 -7.31 11.05
CA ILE A 454 -8.68 -7.81 11.57
C ILE A 454 -8.39 -9.20 11.03
N GLN A 455 -9.38 -10.11 10.99
CA GLN A 455 -9.21 -11.45 10.43
C GLN A 455 -9.01 -11.43 8.92
N ALA A 456 -9.75 -10.60 8.18
CA ALA A 456 -9.63 -10.47 6.74
C ALA A 456 -8.24 -9.92 6.35
N THR A 457 -7.73 -8.93 7.07
CA THR A 457 -6.38 -8.37 6.84
C THR A 457 -5.27 -9.35 7.22
N GLY A 458 -5.42 -10.11 8.32
CA GLY A 458 -4.48 -11.15 8.73
C GLY A 458 -4.40 -12.30 7.73
N ARG A 459 -5.52 -12.69 7.11
CA ARG A 459 -5.58 -13.73 6.08
C ARG A 459 -5.09 -13.27 4.71
N ALA A 460 -5.25 -11.99 4.39
CA ALA A 460 -4.79 -11.41 3.12
C ALA A 460 -3.28 -11.11 3.11
N GLY A 461 -2.64 -11.00 4.26
CA GLY A 461 -1.24 -10.60 4.41
C GLY A 461 -0.20 -11.70 4.17
N HIS A 462 -0.60 -12.93 3.89
CA HIS A 462 0.32 -13.94 3.38
C HIS A 462 0.18 -14.00 1.86
N PRO A 463 1.17 -13.53 1.07
CA PRO A 463 1.34 -14.03 -0.27
C PRO A 463 1.46 -15.56 -0.14
N THR A 464 0.63 -16.29 -0.85
CA THR A 464 0.83 -17.72 -0.99
C THR A 464 2.20 -17.92 -1.61
N LEU A 465 3.11 -18.59 -0.91
CA LEU A 465 4.51 -18.84 -1.31
C LEU A 465 4.64 -19.70 -2.60
N ASP A 466 3.56 -19.90 -3.33
CA ASP A 466 3.57 -20.45 -4.68
C ASP A 466 4.06 -19.44 -5.76
N GLU A 467 4.42 -18.24 -5.35
CA GLU A 467 5.00 -17.22 -6.22
C GLU A 467 6.48 -17.51 -6.55
N ARG A 468 6.79 -18.73 -6.98
CA ARG A 468 8.16 -19.15 -7.39
C ARG A 468 8.67 -18.44 -8.63
N SER A 469 7.97 -17.46 -9.21
CA SER A 469 8.29 -16.99 -10.56
C SER A 469 8.33 -15.47 -10.76
N LEU A 470 8.18 -14.66 -9.73
CA LEU A 470 8.30 -13.22 -9.91
C LEU A 470 9.70 -12.75 -9.50
N ASP A 471 10.67 -13.03 -10.37
CA ASP A 471 11.94 -12.29 -10.41
C ASP A 471 11.62 -10.89 -10.94
N ASP A 472 11.21 -9.99 -10.02
CA ASP A 472 10.91 -8.60 -10.33
C ASP A 472 12.20 -7.84 -10.62
N ARG A 473 12.72 -8.02 -11.85
CA ARG A 473 13.83 -7.22 -12.37
C ARG A 473 13.45 -5.75 -12.58
N SER A 474 12.18 -5.38 -12.49
CA SER A 474 11.73 -4.00 -12.69
C SER A 474 11.94 -3.10 -11.47
N GLN A 475 12.21 -3.69 -10.27
CA GLN A 475 12.50 -2.94 -9.04
C GLN A 475 13.97 -2.98 -8.59
N ARG A 476 14.85 -3.59 -9.37
CA ARG A 476 16.29 -3.52 -9.06
C ARG A 476 16.82 -2.15 -9.47
N PRO A 477 17.54 -1.43 -8.58
CA PRO A 477 18.32 -0.28 -9.00
C PRO A 477 19.35 -0.75 -10.03
N ARG A 478 19.50 -0.03 -11.13
CA ARG A 478 20.37 -0.38 -12.28
C ARG A 478 21.88 -0.49 -11.99
N HIS A 479 22.31 -0.48 -10.73
CA HIS A 479 23.71 -0.59 -10.33
C HIS A 479 23.85 -1.47 -9.08
N ALA A 480 23.76 -2.80 -9.25
CA ALA A 480 24.37 -3.75 -8.35
C ALA A 480 25.34 -4.62 -9.17
N PRO A 481 26.64 -4.68 -8.83
CA PRO A 481 27.57 -5.55 -9.53
C PRO A 481 27.15 -7.01 -9.30
N ARG A 482 27.12 -7.78 -10.39
CA ARG A 482 27.00 -9.24 -10.34
C ARG A 482 28.22 -9.77 -9.57
N LEU A 483 27.97 -10.40 -8.44
CA LEU A 483 28.94 -11.32 -7.85
C LEU A 483 28.83 -12.64 -8.63
N ASP A 484 29.76 -12.87 -9.53
CA ASP A 484 29.97 -14.17 -10.19
C ASP A 484 30.31 -15.20 -9.10
N ALA A 485 29.40 -16.12 -8.87
CA ALA A 485 29.64 -17.33 -8.11
C ALA A 485 30.34 -18.35 -9.06
N ARG A 486 31.62 -18.15 -9.28
CA ARG A 486 32.52 -19.17 -9.84
C ARG A 486 33.82 -19.08 -9.06
N ASP A 487 33.94 -19.89 -8.05
CA ASP A 487 35.14 -20.61 -7.66
C ASP A 487 34.87 -21.39 -6.37
N ALA A 488 34.59 -22.64 -6.52
CA ALA A 488 34.83 -23.72 -5.55
C ALA A 488 34.31 -25.05 -6.10
N THR A 489 35.06 -25.68 -6.98
CA THR A 489 35.17 -27.14 -7.04
C THR A 489 36.31 -27.53 -7.99
N SER A 490 37.42 -27.94 -7.45
CA SER A 490 38.06 -29.20 -7.80
C SER A 490 39.36 -29.39 -6.99
N ARG A 491 39.28 -30.25 -6.01
CA ARG A 491 40.48 -30.97 -5.48
C ARG A 491 40.61 -32.26 -6.23
N GLY A 492 41.76 -32.54 -6.76
CA GLY A 492 42.16 -33.84 -7.30
C GLY A 492 43.66 -33.91 -7.42
N ALA A 493 44.26 -34.74 -6.62
CA ALA A 493 45.68 -34.95 -6.37
C ALA A 493 46.48 -35.52 -7.57
N ARG A 494 47.75 -35.21 -7.70
CA ARG A 494 48.92 -36.10 -7.57
C ARG A 494 50.11 -35.67 -8.44
N GLN A 495 51.30 -35.62 -7.74
CA GLN A 495 52.63 -36.07 -8.13
C GLN A 495 53.50 -35.22 -9.06
N ASP A 496 54.62 -34.77 -8.42
CA ASP A 496 55.91 -34.30 -8.97
C ASP A 496 56.57 -35.26 -9.96
N PRO A 497 57.65 -34.91 -10.71
CA PRO A 497 58.81 -34.17 -10.26
C PRO A 497 59.47 -33.18 -11.28
N ALA A 498 60.35 -32.38 -10.75
CA ALA A 498 61.32 -31.47 -11.40
C ALA A 498 62.40 -32.21 -12.27
N PRO A 499 63.44 -31.54 -12.88
CA PRO A 499 63.88 -30.14 -12.84
C PRO A 499 64.47 -29.60 -14.19
N GLY A 500 64.86 -28.31 -14.23
CA GLY A 500 65.80 -27.83 -15.24
C GLY A 500 65.70 -26.36 -15.62
N ALA A 501 66.41 -25.53 -14.94
CA ALA A 501 67.57 -24.69 -15.30
C ALA A 501 67.41 -23.43 -16.17
N ARG A 502 67.74 -22.34 -15.56
CA ARG A 502 68.64 -21.21 -15.95
C ARG A 502 68.00 -19.89 -16.50
N ARG A 503 68.36 -18.85 -15.67
CA ARG A 503 68.96 -17.51 -15.97
C ARG A 503 68.00 -16.49 -16.65
N GLY A 504 67.88 -15.31 -16.09
CA GLY A 504 68.73 -14.16 -15.89
C GLY A 504 67.92 -12.98 -15.35
N ALA A 505 68.42 -12.47 -14.35
CA ALA A 505 68.74 -11.14 -13.86
C ALA A 505 68.03 -9.93 -14.53
N SER A 506 67.38 -9.12 -13.71
CA SER A 506 67.87 -7.79 -13.32
C SER A 506 66.78 -7.03 -12.47
N ARG A 507 67.30 -6.50 -11.39
CA ARG A 507 66.67 -5.60 -10.41
C ARG A 507 67.14 -4.18 -10.69
N PRO A 508 66.74 -3.18 -9.91
CA PRO A 508 65.60 -2.25 -9.90
C PRO A 508 66.14 -0.80 -10.19
N PRO A 509 65.55 0.29 -9.88
CA PRO A 509 65.01 0.85 -8.65
C PRO A 509 63.98 2.01 -8.84
N PRO A 510 63.85 2.98 -7.93
CA PRO A 510 62.84 3.08 -6.92
C PRO A 510 61.95 4.35 -7.02
N ASP A 511 60.92 4.34 -6.19
CA ASP A 511 60.41 5.51 -5.44
C ASP A 511 60.05 6.81 -6.17
N ARG A 512 58.76 7.12 -6.14
CA ARG A 512 58.23 8.47 -5.88
C ARG A 512 56.72 8.43 -5.64
N SER A 513 56.34 8.68 -4.40
CA SER A 513 55.00 9.12 -3.99
C SER A 513 54.68 10.47 -4.64
N PRO A 514 53.43 10.70 -5.06
CA PRO A 514 52.86 12.05 -5.12
C PRO A 514 51.79 12.25 -4.04
N THR A 515 51.95 13.37 -3.39
CA THR A 515 51.06 14.09 -2.46
C THR A 515 49.63 14.23 -2.98
N PRO A 516 48.62 14.30 -2.09
CA PRO A 516 47.21 14.43 -2.48
C PRO A 516 46.88 15.86 -2.90
N ASP A 517 46.18 15.97 -4.03
CA ASP A 517 45.58 17.18 -4.56
C ASP A 517 44.22 17.45 -3.85
N PRO A 518 43.95 18.67 -3.33
CA PRO A 518 42.79 18.94 -2.48
C PRO A 518 41.47 19.29 -3.20
N ASP A 519 41.34 19.09 -4.53
CA ASP A 519 40.15 19.53 -5.28
C ASP A 519 39.42 18.42 -6.05
N ASN A 520 38.96 17.37 -5.36
CA ASN A 520 38.00 16.44 -5.98
C ASN A 520 36.79 16.15 -5.09
N THR A 521 35.97 17.20 -4.87
CA THR A 521 34.62 17.06 -4.34
C THR A 521 33.63 16.79 -5.47
N ASN A 522 33.59 15.56 -5.97
CA ASN A 522 32.54 15.11 -6.86
C ASN A 522 31.66 14.09 -6.13
N SER A 523 30.87 14.61 -5.18
CA SER A 523 29.89 13.87 -4.41
C SER A 523 28.54 13.81 -5.14
N LEU A 524 28.06 12.61 -5.40
CA LEU A 524 26.68 12.15 -5.42
C LEU A 524 25.63 13.19 -5.89
N ARG A 525 25.47 13.34 -7.19
CA ARG A 525 24.33 14.07 -7.78
C ARG A 525 23.09 13.16 -7.83
N PRO A 526 21.91 13.64 -7.36
CA PRO A 526 20.66 12.90 -7.53
C PRO A 526 20.30 12.76 -9.00
N GLY A 527 19.76 11.60 -9.39
CA GLY A 527 19.44 11.27 -10.77
C GLY A 527 18.38 12.19 -11.42
N PRO A 528 18.31 12.23 -12.75
CA PRO A 528 17.52 13.21 -13.54
C PRO A 528 16.02 13.24 -13.24
N GLY A 529 15.42 12.18 -12.71
CA GLY A 529 13.99 12.13 -12.39
C GLY A 529 13.58 12.96 -11.15
N PHE A 530 14.48 13.13 -10.19
CA PHE A 530 14.21 13.91 -8.98
C PHE A 530 14.20 15.42 -9.27
N ARG A 531 15.12 15.89 -10.10
CA ARG A 531 15.19 17.30 -10.52
C ARG A 531 13.99 17.72 -11.38
N ALA A 532 13.49 16.84 -12.24
CA ALA A 532 12.33 17.10 -13.08
C ALA A 532 11.04 17.25 -12.24
N ARG A 533 10.82 16.42 -11.22
CA ARG A 533 9.66 16.52 -10.32
C ARG A 533 9.70 17.75 -9.42
N ALA A 534 10.88 18.09 -8.88
CA ALA A 534 11.05 19.30 -8.07
C ALA A 534 10.85 20.58 -8.91
N LYS A 535 11.31 20.59 -10.16
CA LYS A 535 11.12 21.69 -11.12
C LYS A 535 9.65 21.84 -11.52
N ALA A 536 8.96 20.76 -11.88
CA ALA A 536 7.54 20.79 -12.24
C ALA A 536 6.64 21.23 -11.08
N ARG A 537 6.96 20.84 -9.84
CA ARG A 537 6.22 21.27 -8.63
C ARG A 537 6.47 22.76 -8.30
N LYS A 538 7.68 23.27 -8.57
CA LYS A 538 8.03 24.68 -8.40
C LYS A 538 7.34 25.56 -9.46
N GLU A 539 7.26 25.11 -10.69
CA GLU A 539 6.57 25.77 -11.79
C GLU A 539 5.04 25.77 -11.57
N ALA A 540 4.44 24.67 -11.11
CA ALA A 540 3.02 24.59 -10.76
C ALA A 540 2.66 25.53 -9.60
N LYS A 541 3.54 25.69 -8.58
CA LYS A 541 3.35 26.65 -7.49
C LYS A 541 3.49 28.12 -7.95
N ALA A 542 4.38 28.40 -8.89
CA ALA A 542 4.55 29.72 -9.48
C ALA A 542 3.30 30.13 -10.27
N THR A 543 2.79 29.25 -11.11
CA THR A 543 1.58 29.47 -11.92
C THR A 543 0.32 29.63 -11.05
N ALA A 544 0.23 28.91 -9.94
CA ALA A 544 -0.88 29.07 -8.98
C ALA A 544 -0.82 30.43 -8.25
N ARG A 545 0.38 30.91 -7.90
CA ARG A 545 0.57 32.24 -7.29
C ARG A 545 0.27 33.41 -8.28
N GLU A 546 0.60 33.22 -9.54
CA GLU A 546 0.31 34.20 -10.58
C GLU A 546 -1.20 34.32 -10.86
N ARG A 547 -1.92 33.20 -10.91
CA ARG A 547 -3.39 33.17 -11.03
C ARG A 547 -4.10 33.78 -9.81
N GLN A 548 -3.48 33.73 -8.63
CA GLN A 548 -4.03 34.32 -7.41
C GLN A 548 -3.79 35.84 -7.32
N LYS A 549 -2.81 36.38 -8.05
CA LYS A 549 -2.58 37.84 -8.17
C LYS A 549 -3.46 38.51 -9.23
N LEU A 550 -4.06 37.75 -10.11
CA LEU A 550 -4.95 38.20 -11.20
C LEU A 550 -6.45 38.07 -10.87
N ARG A 551 -6.77 37.65 -9.66
CA ARG A 551 -8.11 37.73 -9.03
C ARG A 551 -8.05 38.66 -7.82
#